data_eadb7f544df8483ca343befdfed6f8ab
#
_entry.id   eadb7f544df8483ca343befdfed6f8ab
#
_cell.length_a   1.000
_cell.length_b   1.000
_cell.length_c   1.000
_cell.angle_alpha   90.00
_cell.angle_beta   90.00
_cell.angle_gamma   90.00
#
_symmetry.space_group_name_H-M   'P 1'
#
loop_
_entity.id
_entity.type
_entity.pdbx_description
1 polymer ?
#
loop_
_entity_poly.entity_id
_entity_poly.type
_entity_poly.pdbx_seq_one_letter_code
_entity_poly.pdbx_strand_id
1 'polypeptide(L)'
;MRLSKNEMIILWGLVKYPMLNDRQLSDRIGVRMSTLNAIKNKMKRNDVIFDRIIPNVEIMNYEILSVLWTPLKRPIKKGKDLDILTSLFKDHPNTYSAMIFGDTLFALSLYKNYTDFRRAEYMIIKTLKGNDLLLNENTHNTLYPLSISQVSKNFDYTAVLERAFDIDPTDDKGEIEADPSKAKEKIFHLTRKEKTILKGILEAPDMPDNKIAARLDTTRQAVARHKKELLELGVIRKTRVIDYAKLGFDLLCLLEFHYNKIGAIEKGGPDVKKLHLPSFFAVYGNSETASLSLYMDFKQFTKSREDYTEVINRFCVQNGEPHVNLYSPADTITIKHQEYLPLVEQFLKDN
;
A
#
# COMPACT_ATOMS: atom_id res chain seq x y z
N MET A 1 -8.03 -16.76 -11.67
CA MET A 1 -8.22 -18.09 -10.99
C MET A 1 -9.59 -18.10 -10.32
N ARG A 2 -10.44 -19.13 -10.53
CA ARG A 2 -11.73 -19.21 -9.84
C ARG A 2 -11.54 -19.83 -8.46
N LEU A 3 -11.83 -19.07 -7.39
CA LEU A 3 -11.72 -19.53 -6.01
C LEU A 3 -12.99 -20.24 -5.55
N SER A 4 -12.85 -21.31 -4.76
CA SER A 4 -13.94 -21.90 -3.99
C SER A 4 -14.30 -21.01 -2.79
N LYS A 5 -15.50 -21.22 -2.21
CA LYS A 5 -15.95 -20.47 -1.02
C LYS A 5 -14.93 -20.52 0.14
N ASN A 6 -14.35 -21.68 0.41
CA ASN A 6 -13.35 -21.83 1.46
C ASN A 6 -12.04 -21.06 1.12
N GLU A 7 -11.64 -21.07 -0.16
CA GLU A 7 -10.45 -20.30 -0.59
C GLU A 7 -10.69 -18.80 -0.45
N MET A 8 -11.88 -18.29 -0.76
CA MET A 8 -12.26 -16.88 -0.58
C MET A 8 -12.19 -16.46 0.89
N ILE A 9 -12.83 -17.22 1.79
CA ILE A 9 -12.85 -16.95 3.23
C ILE A 9 -11.43 -17.01 3.82
N ILE A 10 -10.63 -18.01 3.43
CA ILE A 10 -9.26 -18.15 3.92
C ILE A 10 -8.38 -17.01 3.40
N LEU A 11 -8.49 -16.64 2.12
CA LEU A 11 -7.73 -15.52 1.56
C LEU A 11 -8.07 -14.21 2.28
N TRP A 12 -9.37 -13.91 2.46
CA TRP A 12 -9.82 -12.75 3.21
C TRP A 12 -9.29 -12.77 4.65
N GLY A 13 -9.44 -13.87 5.37
CA GLY A 13 -8.96 -13.99 6.75
C GLY A 13 -7.44 -13.84 6.87
N LEU A 14 -6.67 -14.37 5.91
CA LEU A 14 -5.22 -14.19 5.86
C LEU A 14 -4.82 -12.72 5.68
N VAL A 15 -5.56 -11.97 4.86
CA VAL A 15 -5.30 -10.54 4.61
C VAL A 15 -5.76 -9.68 5.79
N LYS A 16 -6.97 -9.94 6.31
CA LYS A 16 -7.57 -9.15 7.41
C LYS A 16 -6.84 -9.34 8.74
N TYR A 17 -6.36 -10.57 9.01
CA TYR A 17 -5.71 -10.91 10.29
C TYR A 17 -4.26 -11.37 10.08
N PRO A 18 -3.36 -10.50 9.60
CA PRO A 18 -2.00 -10.89 9.25
C PRO A 18 -1.15 -11.32 10.44
N MET A 19 -1.52 -10.88 11.65
CA MET A 19 -0.81 -11.17 12.90
C MET A 19 -1.20 -12.48 13.56
N LEU A 20 -2.39 -13.03 13.25
CA LEU A 20 -2.85 -14.27 13.85
C LEU A 20 -2.02 -15.47 13.37
N ASN A 21 -1.71 -16.39 14.30
CA ASN A 21 -1.17 -17.69 13.92
C ASN A 21 -2.25 -18.59 13.29
N ASP A 22 -1.85 -19.69 12.67
CA ASP A 22 -2.77 -20.52 11.89
C ASP A 22 -3.91 -21.10 12.74
N ARG A 23 -3.67 -21.42 14.02
CA ARG A 23 -4.71 -21.91 14.93
C ARG A 23 -5.72 -20.80 15.25
N GLN A 24 -5.24 -19.64 15.68
CA GLN A 24 -6.10 -18.49 15.97
C GLN A 24 -6.93 -18.07 14.74
N LEU A 25 -6.29 -18.07 13.56
CA LEU A 25 -6.97 -17.73 12.31
C LEU A 25 -8.04 -18.77 11.96
N SER A 26 -7.71 -20.07 12.06
CA SER A 26 -8.62 -21.17 11.84
C SER A 26 -9.89 -21.06 12.71
N ASP A 27 -9.71 -20.80 14.00
CA ASP A 27 -10.79 -20.62 14.97
C ASP A 27 -11.63 -19.35 14.63
N ARG A 28 -10.96 -18.26 14.24
CA ARG A 28 -11.59 -16.97 13.92
C ARG A 28 -12.51 -17.01 12.70
N ILE A 29 -12.05 -17.67 11.62
CA ILE A 29 -12.81 -17.75 10.35
C ILE A 29 -13.66 -19.03 10.22
N GLY A 30 -13.69 -19.87 11.25
CA GLY A 30 -14.54 -21.06 11.30
C GLY A 30 -14.15 -22.16 10.31
N VAL A 31 -12.85 -22.32 9.98
CA VAL A 31 -12.39 -23.37 9.08
C VAL A 31 -11.44 -24.33 9.79
N ARG A 32 -11.37 -25.58 9.29
CA ARG A 32 -10.44 -26.57 9.88
C ARG A 32 -8.99 -26.16 9.58
N MET A 33 -8.11 -26.29 10.58
CA MET A 33 -6.69 -25.94 10.49
C MET A 33 -5.97 -26.66 9.32
N SER A 34 -6.30 -27.94 9.06
CA SER A 34 -5.74 -28.70 7.92
C SER A 34 -6.12 -28.06 6.58
N THR A 35 -7.37 -27.63 6.43
CA THR A 35 -7.87 -26.94 5.23
C THR A 35 -7.20 -25.59 5.06
N LEU A 36 -7.08 -24.80 6.14
CA LEU A 36 -6.38 -23.52 6.14
C LEU A 36 -4.94 -23.68 5.67
N ASN A 37 -4.19 -24.63 6.25
CA ASN A 37 -2.79 -24.86 5.90
C ASN A 37 -2.61 -25.32 4.45
N ALA A 38 -3.46 -26.22 3.96
CA ALA A 38 -3.43 -26.68 2.57
C ALA A 38 -3.65 -25.51 1.58
N ILE A 39 -4.68 -24.72 1.82
CA ILE A 39 -5.04 -23.57 0.95
C ILE A 39 -3.99 -22.46 1.04
N LYS A 40 -3.54 -22.08 2.23
CA LYS A 40 -2.47 -21.08 2.44
C LYS A 40 -1.19 -21.46 1.69
N ASN A 41 -0.77 -22.74 1.80
CA ASN A 41 0.42 -23.24 1.10
C ASN A 41 0.21 -23.27 -0.43
N LYS A 42 -1.01 -23.59 -0.91
CA LYS A 42 -1.36 -23.51 -2.32
C LYS A 42 -1.26 -22.07 -2.83
N MET A 43 -1.82 -21.10 -2.09
CA MET A 43 -1.79 -19.69 -2.47
C MET A 43 -0.37 -19.13 -2.49
N LYS A 44 0.47 -19.49 -1.52
CA LYS A 44 1.90 -19.09 -1.51
C LYS A 44 2.69 -19.70 -2.66
N ARG A 45 2.50 -20.99 -2.96
CA ARG A 45 3.19 -21.67 -4.09
C ARG A 45 2.79 -21.12 -5.46
N ASN A 46 1.57 -20.62 -5.58
CA ASN A 46 1.06 -20.03 -6.82
C ASN A 46 1.28 -18.50 -6.88
N ASP A 47 2.04 -17.95 -5.93
CA ASP A 47 2.30 -16.51 -5.83
C ASP A 47 1.01 -15.68 -5.88
N VAL A 48 -0.02 -16.10 -5.13
CA VAL A 48 -1.29 -15.36 -5.00
C VAL A 48 -1.24 -14.38 -3.83
N ILE A 49 -0.48 -14.73 -2.76
CA ILE A 49 -0.28 -13.90 -1.57
C ILE A 49 1.19 -13.78 -1.21
N PHE A 50 1.56 -12.59 -0.73
CA PHE A 50 2.91 -12.26 -0.27
C PHE A 50 2.83 -11.60 1.10
N ASP A 51 3.66 -12.05 2.05
CA ASP A 51 3.85 -11.34 3.31
C ASP A 51 4.66 -10.05 3.06
N ARG A 52 4.30 -8.95 3.71
CA ARG A 52 5.03 -7.67 3.70
C ARG A 52 5.16 -7.14 5.12
N ILE A 53 6.24 -6.43 5.35
CA ILE A 53 6.46 -5.65 6.56
C ILE A 53 6.52 -4.18 6.17
N ILE A 54 5.61 -3.41 6.72
CA ILE A 54 5.48 -1.97 6.45
C ILE A 54 5.98 -1.23 7.69
N PRO A 55 7.01 -0.37 7.59
CA PRO A 55 7.40 0.48 8.70
C PRO A 55 6.36 1.59 8.91
N ASN A 56 6.23 2.04 10.13
CA ASN A 56 5.42 3.21 10.45
C ASN A 56 6.18 4.48 10.04
N VAL A 57 5.93 4.94 8.82
CA VAL A 57 6.65 6.08 8.23
C VAL A 57 6.30 7.42 8.88
N GLU A 58 5.15 7.54 9.55
CA GLU A 58 4.72 8.75 10.24
C GLU A 58 5.65 9.11 11.42
N ILE A 59 6.24 8.08 12.06
CA ILE A 59 7.19 8.30 13.16
C ILE A 59 8.62 8.56 12.69
N MET A 60 8.89 8.50 11.39
CA MET A 60 10.25 8.62 10.80
C MET A 60 10.56 10.03 10.25
N ASN A 61 9.84 11.06 10.70
CA ASN A 61 10.05 12.45 10.29
C ASN A 61 9.98 12.69 8.77
N TYR A 62 9.17 11.90 8.05
CA TYR A 62 8.72 12.25 6.71
C TYR A 62 7.56 13.23 6.81
N GLU A 63 7.62 14.31 6.04
CA GLU A 63 6.61 15.38 6.10
C GLU A 63 5.60 15.29 4.96
N ILE A 64 5.98 14.70 3.82
CA ILE A 64 5.19 14.74 2.60
C ILE A 64 5.08 13.36 1.98
N LEU A 65 3.84 12.91 1.76
CA LEU A 65 3.52 11.83 0.83
C LEU A 65 3.19 12.46 -0.54
N SER A 66 3.88 12.02 -1.57
CA SER A 66 3.62 12.39 -2.97
C SER A 66 2.92 11.23 -3.67
N VAL A 67 1.79 11.53 -4.30
CA VAL A 67 1.07 10.65 -5.22
C VAL A 67 1.29 11.20 -6.62
N LEU A 68 2.20 10.59 -7.36
CA LEU A 68 2.50 10.91 -8.74
C LEU A 68 1.72 9.98 -9.66
N TRP A 69 1.01 10.53 -10.65
CA TRP A 69 0.60 9.79 -11.81
C TRP A 69 0.76 10.65 -13.06
N THR A 70 1.10 10.02 -14.17
CA THR A 70 1.29 10.75 -15.42
C THR A 70 1.07 9.85 -16.63
N PRO A 71 0.27 10.30 -17.61
CA PRO A 71 0.11 9.57 -18.85
C PRO A 71 1.43 9.62 -19.66
N LEU A 72 1.80 8.47 -20.18
CA LEU A 72 2.95 8.28 -21.05
C LEU A 72 2.51 8.35 -22.53
N LYS A 73 3.39 8.72 -23.43
CA LYS A 73 3.09 8.83 -24.87
C LYS A 73 2.62 7.51 -25.49
N ARG A 74 2.97 6.39 -24.89
CA ARG A 74 2.66 5.05 -25.39
C ARG A 74 2.60 4.02 -24.27
N PRO A 75 1.82 2.96 -24.43
CA PRO A 75 1.82 1.85 -23.49
C PRO A 75 3.21 1.20 -23.39
N ILE A 76 3.63 0.97 -22.14
CA ILE A 76 4.92 0.36 -21.84
C ILE A 76 4.69 -1.13 -21.56
N LYS A 77 5.34 -2.01 -22.35
CA LYS A 77 5.27 -3.46 -22.12
C LYS A 77 6.63 -4.08 -21.85
N LYS A 78 7.63 -3.69 -22.62
CA LYS A 78 9.02 -4.20 -22.57
C LYS A 78 9.98 -3.30 -23.33
N GLY A 79 11.29 -3.56 -23.20
CA GLY A 79 12.35 -2.88 -23.95
C GLY A 79 12.85 -1.61 -23.26
N LYS A 80 13.53 -0.78 -24.03
CA LYS A 80 14.29 0.39 -23.54
C LYS A 80 13.47 1.32 -22.62
N ASP A 81 12.22 1.56 -22.93
CA ASP A 81 11.37 2.46 -22.13
C ASP A 81 11.12 1.88 -20.73
N LEU A 82 10.84 0.56 -20.64
CA LEU A 82 10.69 -0.11 -19.35
C LEU A 82 12.01 -0.12 -18.56
N ASP A 83 13.15 -0.32 -19.23
CA ASP A 83 14.47 -0.31 -18.60
C ASP A 83 14.77 1.08 -17.99
N ILE A 84 14.43 2.16 -18.72
CA ILE A 84 14.58 3.54 -18.25
C ILE A 84 13.72 3.78 -17.00
N LEU A 85 12.43 3.43 -17.04
CA LEU A 85 11.52 3.62 -15.92
C LEU A 85 11.91 2.75 -14.72
N THR A 86 12.36 1.52 -14.99
CA THR A 86 12.85 0.63 -13.93
C THR A 86 14.09 1.21 -13.27
N SER A 87 15.08 1.68 -14.03
CA SER A 87 16.27 2.33 -13.49
C SER A 87 15.92 3.59 -12.69
N LEU A 88 15.01 4.41 -13.21
CA LEU A 88 14.58 5.66 -12.56
C LEU A 88 13.99 5.41 -11.17
N PHE A 89 13.13 4.41 -11.01
CA PHE A 89 12.39 4.21 -9.76
C PHE A 89 12.97 3.15 -8.83
N LYS A 90 13.64 2.12 -9.36
CA LYS A 90 14.25 1.06 -8.56
C LYS A 90 15.24 1.61 -7.54
N ASP A 91 16.10 2.53 -7.99
CA ASP A 91 17.15 3.11 -7.17
C ASP A 91 16.74 4.43 -6.50
N HIS A 92 15.51 4.91 -6.77
CA HIS A 92 15.03 6.15 -6.18
C HIS A 92 14.75 5.97 -4.67
N PRO A 93 15.49 6.62 -3.77
CA PRO A 93 15.45 6.30 -2.35
C PRO A 93 14.14 6.69 -1.66
N ASN A 94 13.44 7.69 -2.18
CA ASN A 94 12.19 8.21 -1.62
C ASN A 94 10.94 7.48 -2.13
N THR A 95 11.03 6.77 -3.27
CA THR A 95 9.89 6.03 -3.82
C THR A 95 9.82 4.64 -3.22
N TYR A 96 8.70 4.29 -2.61
CA TYR A 96 8.48 2.95 -2.05
C TYR A 96 7.55 2.07 -2.89
N SER A 97 6.80 2.68 -3.82
CA SER A 97 5.96 1.95 -4.78
C SER A 97 5.96 2.67 -6.12
N ALA A 98 6.16 1.93 -7.22
CA ALA A 98 6.06 2.46 -8.58
C ALA A 98 5.48 1.38 -9.50
N MET A 99 4.48 1.76 -10.28
CA MET A 99 3.73 0.87 -11.16
C MET A 99 3.43 1.56 -12.48
N ILE A 100 3.23 0.78 -13.53
CA ILE A 100 2.75 1.25 -14.83
C ILE A 100 1.42 0.56 -15.10
N PHE A 101 0.38 1.34 -15.33
CA PHE A 101 -0.95 0.89 -15.70
C PHE A 101 -1.17 1.18 -17.19
N GLY A 102 -0.86 0.23 -18.06
CA GLY A 102 -0.95 0.45 -19.50
C GLY A 102 0.00 1.56 -19.99
N ASP A 103 -0.52 2.76 -20.17
CA ASP A 103 0.20 3.98 -20.56
C ASP A 103 0.33 5.01 -19.44
N THR A 104 0.01 4.67 -18.22
CA THR A 104 0.09 5.59 -17.08
C THR A 104 1.11 5.12 -16.05
N LEU A 105 2.08 5.97 -15.78
CA LEU A 105 3.03 5.80 -14.67
C LEU A 105 2.39 6.28 -13.37
N PHE A 106 2.48 5.47 -12.33
CA PHE A 106 2.04 5.79 -10.97
C PHE A 106 3.18 5.54 -9.99
N ALA A 107 3.41 6.48 -9.04
CA ALA A 107 4.40 6.30 -7.99
C ALA A 107 3.99 6.94 -6.67
N LEU A 108 4.35 6.28 -5.57
CA LEU A 108 4.20 6.76 -4.21
C LEU A 108 5.57 6.99 -3.60
N SER A 109 5.79 8.20 -3.09
CA SER A 109 7.08 8.61 -2.54
C SER A 109 6.91 9.40 -1.24
N LEU A 110 7.90 9.31 -0.35
CA LEU A 110 7.94 10.05 0.92
C LEU A 110 9.15 10.98 0.94
N TYR A 111 8.92 12.21 1.36
CA TYR A 111 9.96 13.24 1.42
C TYR A 111 10.02 13.88 2.80
N LYS A 112 11.22 14.25 3.25
CA LYS A 112 11.44 14.94 4.52
C LYS A 112 10.98 16.40 4.50
N ASN A 113 11.02 17.03 3.31
CA ASN A 113 10.62 18.42 3.12
C ASN A 113 10.30 18.70 1.65
N TYR A 114 9.77 19.88 1.38
CA TYR A 114 9.40 20.33 0.04
C TYR A 114 10.61 20.47 -0.91
N THR A 115 11.79 20.83 -0.40
CA THR A 115 13.00 20.97 -1.23
C THR A 115 13.45 19.62 -1.78
N ASP A 116 13.44 18.58 -0.95
CA ASP A 116 13.79 17.22 -1.38
C ASP A 116 12.79 16.68 -2.41
N PHE A 117 11.48 16.96 -2.19
CA PHE A 117 10.47 16.66 -3.17
C PHE A 117 10.75 17.33 -4.53
N ARG A 118 11.01 18.64 -4.55
CA ARG A 118 11.24 19.38 -5.81
C ARG A 118 12.48 18.91 -6.55
N ARG A 119 13.55 18.54 -5.84
CA ARG A 119 14.75 17.94 -6.46
C ARG A 119 14.43 16.61 -7.14
N ALA A 120 13.71 15.73 -6.44
CA ALA A 120 13.33 14.44 -6.98
C ALA A 120 12.37 14.57 -8.17
N GLU A 121 11.35 15.40 -8.06
CA GLU A 121 10.39 15.70 -9.15
C GLU A 121 11.11 16.21 -10.39
N TYR A 122 12.05 17.16 -10.23
CA TYR A 122 12.86 17.67 -11.35
C TYR A 122 13.62 16.54 -12.06
N MET A 123 14.23 15.63 -11.31
CA MET A 123 14.98 14.49 -11.87
C MET A 123 14.05 13.53 -12.61
N ILE A 124 12.86 13.24 -12.05
CA ILE A 124 11.85 12.40 -12.70
C ILE A 124 11.41 13.02 -14.02
N ILE A 125 10.95 14.29 -13.99
CA ILE A 125 10.49 15.01 -15.18
C ILE A 125 11.61 15.12 -16.23
N LYS A 126 12.83 15.45 -15.85
CA LYS A 126 13.98 15.53 -16.74
C LYS A 126 14.25 14.20 -17.46
N THR A 127 14.19 13.09 -16.70
CA THR A 127 14.41 11.75 -17.28
C THR A 127 13.29 11.38 -18.25
N LEU A 128 12.02 11.62 -17.88
CA LEU A 128 10.87 11.32 -18.72
C LEU A 128 10.87 12.15 -20.00
N LYS A 129 11.12 13.47 -19.90
CA LYS A 129 11.23 14.39 -21.07
C LYS A 129 12.42 14.03 -21.97
N GLY A 130 13.58 13.77 -21.38
CA GLY A 130 14.82 13.46 -22.11
C GLY A 130 14.74 12.14 -22.90
N ASN A 131 13.81 11.25 -22.55
CA ASN A 131 13.56 9.99 -23.25
C ASN A 131 12.24 9.98 -24.03
N ASP A 132 11.61 11.14 -24.21
CA ASP A 132 10.36 11.30 -24.98
C ASP A 132 9.22 10.39 -24.48
N LEU A 133 9.09 10.26 -23.14
CA LEU A 133 8.10 9.39 -22.52
C LEU A 133 6.82 10.12 -22.07
N LEU A 134 6.87 11.44 -21.82
CA LEU A 134 5.70 12.19 -21.38
C LEU A 134 4.73 12.48 -22.52
N LEU A 135 3.43 12.24 -22.30
CA LEU A 135 2.38 12.63 -23.24
C LEU A 135 2.19 14.15 -23.25
N ASN A 136 2.15 14.75 -22.07
CA ASN A 136 1.97 16.19 -21.85
C ASN A 136 3.18 16.76 -21.10
N GLU A 137 3.32 18.09 -21.10
CA GLU A 137 4.41 18.73 -20.34
C GLU A 137 4.26 18.63 -18.84
N ASN A 138 3.04 18.39 -18.34
CA ASN A 138 2.70 18.36 -16.93
C ASN A 138 2.52 16.93 -16.43
N THR A 139 3.13 16.65 -15.28
CA THR A 139 2.85 15.47 -14.47
C THR A 139 1.79 15.84 -13.42
N HIS A 140 0.88 14.93 -13.11
CA HIS A 140 -0.02 15.06 -11.96
C HIS A 140 0.71 14.57 -10.73
N ASN A 141 0.90 15.48 -9.76
CA ASN A 141 1.62 15.17 -8.54
C ASN A 141 0.94 15.85 -7.35
N THR A 142 0.14 15.09 -6.61
CA THR A 142 -0.58 15.59 -5.45
C THR A 142 0.23 15.34 -4.19
N LEU A 143 0.41 16.38 -3.39
CA LEU A 143 1.21 16.35 -2.17
C LEU A 143 0.30 16.32 -0.95
N TYR A 144 0.53 15.35 -0.09
CA TYR A 144 -0.19 15.16 1.16
C TYR A 144 0.77 15.40 2.35
N PRO A 145 0.72 16.60 3.00
CA PRO A 145 1.47 16.84 4.23
C PRO A 145 0.99 15.90 5.32
N LEU A 146 1.85 15.00 5.81
CA LEU A 146 1.48 13.94 6.75
C LEU A 146 0.95 14.45 8.10
N SER A 147 1.30 15.70 8.48
CA SER A 147 0.80 16.33 9.71
C SER A 147 -0.69 16.69 9.68
N ILE A 148 -1.27 16.81 8.47
CA ILE A 148 -2.66 17.25 8.25
C ILE A 148 -3.42 16.34 7.28
N SER A 149 -2.79 15.29 6.80
CA SER A 149 -3.38 14.29 5.89
C SER A 149 -3.46 12.94 6.59
N GLN A 150 -4.41 12.11 6.16
CA GLN A 150 -4.59 10.76 6.70
C GLN A 150 -4.41 9.72 5.60
N VAL A 151 -3.44 8.82 5.76
CA VAL A 151 -3.34 7.60 4.95
C VAL A 151 -4.25 6.55 5.59
N SER A 152 -5.48 6.44 5.10
CA SER A 152 -6.47 5.54 5.68
C SER A 152 -6.27 4.08 5.29
N LYS A 153 -5.67 3.85 4.10
CA LYS A 153 -5.31 2.52 3.60
C LYS A 153 -3.95 2.59 2.92
N ASN A 154 -3.07 1.69 3.29
CA ASN A 154 -1.75 1.57 2.69
C ASN A 154 -1.52 0.10 2.29
N PHE A 155 -1.97 -0.25 1.08
CA PHE A 155 -1.98 -1.61 0.54
C PHE A 155 -2.71 -2.62 1.43
N ASP A 156 -3.86 -2.20 1.96
CA ASP A 156 -4.79 -3.05 2.68
C ASP A 156 -5.91 -3.52 1.74
N TYR A 157 -5.90 -4.80 1.43
CA TYR A 157 -6.85 -5.41 0.49
C TYR A 157 -8.11 -5.97 1.18
N THR A 158 -8.30 -5.76 2.48
CA THR A 158 -9.43 -6.31 3.24
C THR A 158 -10.76 -5.93 2.62
N ALA A 159 -11.03 -4.64 2.46
CA ALA A 159 -12.30 -4.16 1.89
C ALA A 159 -12.48 -4.52 0.40
N VAL A 160 -11.37 -4.66 -0.35
CA VAL A 160 -11.37 -5.18 -1.71
C VAL A 160 -11.92 -6.61 -1.75
N LEU A 161 -11.41 -7.48 -0.88
CA LEU A 161 -11.84 -8.88 -0.80
C LEU A 161 -13.25 -9.02 -0.23
N GLU A 162 -13.63 -8.21 0.77
CA GLU A 162 -14.99 -8.17 1.32
C GLU A 162 -16.01 -7.86 0.22
N ARG A 163 -15.74 -6.85 -0.60
CA ARG A 163 -16.62 -6.48 -1.72
C ARG A 163 -16.61 -7.52 -2.84
N ALA A 164 -15.43 -8.05 -3.19
CA ALA A 164 -15.28 -8.99 -4.29
C ALA A 164 -15.95 -10.35 -4.00
N PHE A 165 -15.95 -10.78 -2.73
CA PHE A 165 -16.43 -12.09 -2.31
C PHE A 165 -17.77 -12.05 -1.59
N ASP A 166 -18.41 -10.87 -1.51
CA ASP A 166 -19.68 -10.66 -0.79
C ASP A 166 -19.59 -11.16 0.67
N ILE A 167 -18.50 -10.79 1.34
CA ILE A 167 -18.26 -11.10 2.75
C ILE A 167 -18.71 -9.89 3.57
N ASP A 168 -19.69 -10.10 4.46
CA ASP A 168 -20.10 -9.05 5.39
C ASP A 168 -18.93 -8.67 6.31
N PRO A 169 -18.62 -7.37 6.42
CA PRO A 169 -17.64 -6.91 7.38
C PRO A 169 -18.10 -7.32 8.79
N THR A 170 -17.35 -8.18 9.45
CA THR A 170 -17.61 -8.44 10.86
C THR A 170 -17.39 -7.16 11.65
N ASP A 171 -18.27 -6.85 12.61
CA ASP A 171 -18.11 -5.77 13.62
C ASP A 171 -16.91 -6.04 14.55
N ASP A 172 -15.81 -6.35 13.96
CA ASP A 172 -14.58 -6.65 14.66
C ASP A 172 -13.98 -5.33 15.14
N LYS A 173 -13.98 -5.15 16.43
CA LYS A 173 -13.16 -4.10 17.06
C LYS A 173 -11.75 -4.36 16.60
N GLY A 174 -11.24 -3.48 15.71
CA GLY A 174 -9.94 -3.61 15.06
C GLY A 174 -8.82 -3.96 16.04
N GLU A 175 -7.71 -4.39 15.51
CA GLU A 175 -6.48 -4.57 16.29
C GLU A 175 -6.25 -3.30 17.15
N ILE A 176 -5.87 -3.50 18.42
CA ILE A 176 -5.56 -2.39 19.34
C ILE A 176 -4.48 -1.56 18.65
N GLU A 177 -4.80 -0.32 18.31
CA GLU A 177 -3.83 0.60 17.73
C GLU A 177 -2.68 0.80 18.72
N ALA A 178 -1.46 0.52 18.26
CA ALA A 178 -0.27 0.75 19.05
C ALA A 178 -0.13 2.26 19.35
N ASP A 179 0.37 2.59 20.54
CA ASP A 179 0.62 3.98 20.95
C ASP A 179 1.73 4.61 20.06
N PRO A 180 1.41 5.59 19.20
CA PRO A 180 2.40 6.19 18.30
C PRO A 180 3.58 6.83 19.02
N SER A 181 3.40 7.29 20.28
CA SER A 181 4.47 7.93 21.07
C SER A 181 5.54 6.92 21.45
N LYS A 182 5.14 5.71 21.86
CA LYS A 182 6.07 4.62 22.20
C LYS A 182 6.77 4.08 20.95
N ALA A 183 6.07 3.99 19.83
CA ALA A 183 6.68 3.61 18.56
C ALA A 183 7.76 4.61 18.15
N LYS A 184 7.48 5.91 18.27
CA LYS A 184 8.41 6.99 17.97
C LYS A 184 9.63 6.95 18.89
N GLU A 185 9.44 6.85 20.19
CA GLU A 185 10.53 6.71 21.16
C GLU A 185 11.41 5.51 20.81
N LYS A 186 10.81 4.35 20.55
CA LYS A 186 11.56 3.12 20.23
C LYS A 186 12.42 3.27 18.98
N ILE A 187 11.89 3.83 17.87
CA ILE A 187 12.64 3.89 16.60
C ILE A 187 13.85 4.82 16.68
N PHE A 188 13.78 5.89 17.48
CA PHE A 188 14.91 6.79 17.70
C PHE A 188 15.98 6.21 18.63
N HIS A 189 15.65 5.23 19.46
CA HIS A 189 16.54 4.61 20.44
C HIS A 189 16.94 3.17 20.08
N LEU A 190 16.84 2.79 18.81
CA LEU A 190 17.27 1.47 18.35
C LEU A 190 18.78 1.28 18.51
N THR A 191 19.17 0.20 19.16
CA THR A 191 20.57 -0.24 19.22
C THR A 191 21.07 -0.65 17.84
N ARG A 192 22.39 -0.69 17.65
CA ARG A 192 23.01 -1.14 16.39
C ARG A 192 22.49 -2.50 15.94
N LYS A 193 22.30 -3.44 16.89
CA LYS A 193 21.77 -4.78 16.60
C LYS A 193 20.33 -4.73 16.13
N GLU A 194 19.48 -3.93 16.77
CA GLU A 194 18.08 -3.75 16.39
C GLU A 194 17.95 -3.09 15.02
N LYS A 195 18.76 -2.05 14.73
CA LYS A 195 18.84 -1.44 13.38
C LYS A 195 19.17 -2.47 12.30
N THR A 196 20.12 -3.37 12.57
CA THR A 196 20.52 -4.44 11.65
C THR A 196 19.38 -5.46 11.45
N ILE A 197 18.69 -5.86 12.53
CA ILE A 197 17.55 -6.78 12.47
C ILE A 197 16.38 -6.16 11.71
N LEU A 198 16.04 -4.90 11.99
CA LEU A 198 14.98 -4.17 11.28
C LEU A 198 15.23 -4.14 9.77
N LYS A 199 16.47 -3.81 9.34
CA LYS A 199 16.84 -3.84 7.92
C LYS A 199 16.67 -5.23 7.32
N GLY A 200 17.17 -6.27 7.98
CA GLY A 200 17.04 -7.65 7.50
C GLY A 200 15.61 -8.13 7.36
N ILE A 201 14.71 -7.71 8.26
CA ILE A 201 13.28 -8.00 8.20
C ILE A 201 12.62 -7.29 7.01
N LEU A 202 12.96 -6.02 6.76
CA LEU A 202 12.40 -5.22 5.65
C LEU A 202 12.92 -5.69 4.29
N GLU A 203 14.16 -6.15 4.22
CA GLU A 203 14.76 -6.66 2.99
C GLU A 203 14.15 -8.00 2.55
N ALA A 204 13.79 -8.85 3.51
CA ALA A 204 13.29 -10.19 3.23
C ALA A 204 12.09 -10.54 4.14
N PRO A 205 10.93 -9.89 3.94
CA PRO A 205 9.76 -10.04 4.83
C PRO A 205 9.17 -11.44 4.86
N ASP A 206 9.33 -12.22 3.78
CA ASP A 206 8.87 -13.60 3.67
C ASP A 206 9.89 -14.64 4.22
N MET A 207 11.10 -14.16 4.57
CA MET A 207 12.17 -15.07 5.03
C MET A 207 11.90 -15.52 6.47
N PRO A 208 12.03 -16.83 6.77
CA PRO A 208 11.96 -17.35 8.14
C PRO A 208 13.03 -16.74 9.05
N ASP A 209 12.69 -16.51 10.32
CA ASP A 209 13.57 -15.86 11.30
C ASP A 209 14.93 -16.56 11.48
N ASN A 210 15.00 -17.89 11.31
CA ASN A 210 16.26 -18.64 11.36
C ASN A 210 17.19 -18.31 10.17
N LYS A 211 16.65 -18.07 8.99
CA LYS A 211 17.43 -17.66 7.81
C LYS A 211 17.89 -16.20 7.92
N ILE A 212 17.04 -15.31 8.43
CA ILE A 212 17.41 -13.92 8.74
C ILE A 212 18.55 -13.92 9.77
N ALA A 213 18.43 -14.74 10.83
CA ALA A 213 19.43 -14.86 11.88
C ALA A 213 20.79 -15.32 11.34
N ALA A 214 20.81 -16.36 10.49
CA ALA A 214 22.02 -16.86 9.86
C ALA A 214 22.70 -15.80 8.96
N ARG A 215 21.90 -15.02 8.22
CA ARG A 215 22.42 -13.94 7.35
C ARG A 215 23.02 -12.77 8.13
N LEU A 216 22.47 -12.47 9.32
CA LEU A 216 22.88 -11.35 10.17
C LEU A 216 23.86 -11.73 11.28
N ASP A 217 24.39 -12.97 11.27
CA ASP A 217 25.26 -13.51 12.33
C ASP A 217 24.68 -13.28 13.73
N THR A 218 23.42 -13.72 13.92
CA THR A 218 22.69 -13.59 15.18
C THR A 218 21.87 -14.84 15.47
N THR A 219 21.18 -14.87 16.62
CA THR A 219 20.34 -16.02 16.99
C THR A 219 18.90 -15.83 16.50
N ARG A 220 18.22 -16.95 16.18
CA ARG A 220 16.78 -16.95 15.85
C ARG A 220 15.94 -16.28 16.94
N GLN A 221 16.30 -16.55 18.22
CA GLN A 221 15.59 -15.98 19.37
C GLN A 221 15.69 -14.45 19.40
N ALA A 222 16.88 -13.90 19.08
CA ALA A 222 17.08 -12.45 19.01
C ALA A 222 16.23 -11.82 17.90
N VAL A 223 16.22 -12.40 16.68
CA VAL A 223 15.38 -11.94 15.58
C VAL A 223 13.91 -11.98 15.96
N ALA A 224 13.42 -13.11 16.46
CA ALA A 224 12.01 -13.29 16.84
C ALA A 224 11.58 -12.31 17.95
N ARG A 225 12.43 -12.09 18.97
CA ARG A 225 12.15 -11.16 20.06
C ARG A 225 12.05 -9.71 19.56
N HIS A 226 13.04 -9.23 18.81
CA HIS A 226 13.04 -7.86 18.32
C HIS A 226 11.92 -7.63 17.29
N LYS A 227 11.67 -8.59 16.41
CA LYS A 227 10.53 -8.50 15.47
C LYS A 227 9.19 -8.40 16.19
N LYS A 228 8.98 -9.21 17.24
CA LYS A 228 7.78 -9.16 18.08
C LYS A 228 7.65 -7.80 18.76
N GLU A 229 8.70 -7.30 19.38
CA GLU A 229 8.73 -5.99 20.05
C GLU A 229 8.41 -4.84 19.09
N LEU A 230 9.01 -4.81 17.89
CA LEU A 230 8.77 -3.79 16.89
C LEU A 230 7.32 -3.83 16.36
N LEU A 231 6.72 -5.02 16.25
CA LEU A 231 5.32 -5.20 15.88
C LEU A 231 4.37 -4.73 16.99
N GLU A 232 4.61 -5.12 18.26
CA GLU A 232 3.79 -4.76 19.41
C GLU A 232 3.81 -3.25 19.70
N LEU A 233 4.94 -2.60 19.47
CA LEU A 233 5.09 -1.16 19.60
C LEU A 233 4.58 -0.37 18.37
N GLY A 234 4.21 -1.03 17.27
CA GLY A 234 3.75 -0.37 16.07
C GLY A 234 4.84 0.36 15.27
N VAL A 235 6.12 0.02 15.49
CA VAL A 235 7.24 0.52 14.66
C VAL A 235 7.17 -0.07 13.26
N ILE A 236 6.76 -1.32 13.17
CA ILE A 236 6.45 -2.03 11.92
C ILE A 236 5.09 -2.71 12.06
N ARG A 237 4.44 -2.95 10.93
CA ARG A 237 3.25 -3.79 10.85
C ARG A 237 3.42 -4.88 9.80
N LYS A 238 2.82 -6.04 10.03
CA LYS A 238 2.72 -7.08 9.02
C LYS A 238 1.47 -6.86 8.19
N THR A 239 1.56 -7.06 6.88
CA THR A 239 0.42 -7.09 5.98
C THR A 239 0.59 -8.21 4.95
N ARG A 240 -0.48 -8.53 4.23
CA ARG A 240 -0.45 -9.47 3.10
C ARG A 240 -1.01 -8.82 1.87
N VAL A 241 -0.19 -8.86 0.83
CA VAL A 241 -0.51 -8.34 -0.49
C VAL A 241 -0.98 -9.48 -1.37
N ILE A 242 -1.92 -9.21 -2.25
CA ILE A 242 -2.47 -10.17 -3.20
C ILE A 242 -1.99 -9.88 -4.62
N ASP A 243 -1.83 -10.93 -5.43
CA ASP A 243 -1.77 -10.80 -6.88
C ASP A 243 -3.21 -10.72 -7.43
N TYR A 244 -3.70 -9.51 -7.57
CA TYR A 244 -5.07 -9.25 -7.99
C TYR A 244 -5.35 -9.68 -9.43
N ALA A 245 -4.34 -9.67 -10.32
CA ALA A 245 -4.48 -10.13 -11.68
C ALA A 245 -4.76 -11.65 -11.73
N LYS A 246 -4.04 -12.44 -10.93
CA LYS A 246 -4.28 -13.89 -10.80
C LYS A 246 -5.63 -14.21 -10.17
N LEU A 247 -6.14 -13.33 -9.32
CA LEU A 247 -7.44 -13.49 -8.67
C LEU A 247 -8.63 -13.17 -9.58
N GLY A 248 -8.39 -12.57 -10.75
CA GLY A 248 -9.42 -12.29 -11.75
C GLY A 248 -10.14 -10.96 -11.52
N PHE A 249 -9.47 -10.00 -10.90
CA PHE A 249 -9.93 -8.62 -10.92
C PHE A 249 -9.75 -8.05 -12.33
N ASP A 250 -10.79 -7.46 -12.89
CA ASP A 250 -10.80 -6.95 -14.27
C ASP A 250 -10.54 -5.46 -14.35
N LEU A 251 -10.77 -4.72 -13.25
CA LEU A 251 -10.62 -3.27 -13.22
C LEU A 251 -9.80 -2.81 -12.02
N LEU A 252 -8.83 -1.95 -12.30
CA LEU A 252 -8.13 -1.11 -11.34
C LEU A 252 -8.56 0.34 -11.60
N CYS A 253 -8.99 1.03 -10.56
CA CYS A 253 -9.44 2.42 -10.62
C CYS A 253 -8.49 3.30 -9.82
N LEU A 254 -7.92 4.30 -10.48
CA LEU A 254 -7.30 5.46 -9.83
C LEU A 254 -8.37 6.56 -9.75
N LEU A 255 -8.73 6.94 -8.56
CA LEU A 255 -9.66 8.03 -8.27
C LEU A 255 -8.91 9.15 -7.56
N GLU A 256 -9.00 10.35 -8.10
CA GLU A 256 -8.54 11.58 -7.47
C GLU A 256 -9.62 12.65 -7.60
N PHE A 257 -9.90 13.38 -6.53
CA PHE A 257 -10.81 14.52 -6.59
C PHE A 257 -10.46 15.59 -5.56
N HIS A 258 -10.89 16.82 -5.86
CA HIS A 258 -10.72 17.99 -5.01
C HIS A 258 -12.06 18.42 -4.41
N TYR A 259 -12.03 18.92 -3.19
CA TYR A 259 -13.22 19.36 -2.47
C TYR A 259 -12.97 20.64 -1.66
N ASN A 260 -14.03 21.43 -1.45
CA ASN A 260 -13.97 22.77 -0.82
C ASN A 260 -14.33 22.78 0.68
N LYS A 261 -14.50 21.66 1.35
CA LYS A 261 -14.84 21.66 2.77
C LYS A 261 -13.71 21.14 3.63
N ILE A 262 -12.98 22.07 4.23
CA ILE A 262 -12.21 21.87 5.45
C ILE A 262 -13.20 21.43 6.54
N GLY A 263 -13.08 20.24 7.08
CA GLY A 263 -13.88 19.80 8.23
C GLY A 263 -14.77 18.59 8.05
N ALA A 264 -15.03 18.12 6.82
CA ALA A 264 -15.70 16.84 6.63
C ALA A 264 -14.80 15.66 7.04
N ILE A 265 -13.48 15.83 6.95
CA ILE A 265 -12.47 14.82 7.23
C ILE A 265 -12.01 14.84 8.70
N GLU A 266 -11.91 16.04 9.31
CA GLU A 266 -11.51 16.20 10.73
C GLU A 266 -12.41 15.41 11.71
N LYS A 267 -13.65 15.13 11.32
CA LYS A 267 -14.60 14.39 12.14
C LYS A 267 -14.62 12.89 11.87
N GLY A 268 -13.78 12.38 10.93
CA GLY A 268 -13.63 10.94 10.68
C GLY A 268 -14.95 10.19 10.48
N GLY A 269 -15.95 10.85 9.87
CA GLY A 269 -17.29 10.29 9.75
C GLY A 269 -17.28 8.94 9.01
N PRO A 270 -18.10 7.97 9.44
CA PRO A 270 -18.19 6.66 8.81
C PRO A 270 -18.49 6.72 7.31
N ASP A 271 -19.08 7.82 6.85
CA ASP A 271 -19.47 7.99 5.44
C ASP A 271 -18.29 8.34 4.52
N VAL A 272 -17.26 9.06 5.01
CA VAL A 272 -16.05 9.34 4.20
C VAL A 272 -15.22 8.06 3.97
N LYS A 273 -15.24 7.14 4.94
CA LYS A 273 -14.60 5.82 4.76
C LYS A 273 -15.28 4.98 3.68
N LYS A 274 -16.56 5.22 3.39
CA LYS A 274 -17.31 4.55 2.30
C LYS A 274 -16.88 5.02 0.91
N LEU A 275 -16.34 6.24 0.76
CA LEU A 275 -15.84 6.75 -0.52
C LEU A 275 -14.79 5.85 -1.17
N HIS A 276 -14.00 5.17 -0.35
CA HIS A 276 -12.86 4.38 -0.82
C HIS A 276 -13.07 2.87 -0.66
N LEU A 277 -14.30 2.42 -0.71
CA LEU A 277 -14.63 1.01 -0.84
C LEU A 277 -14.84 0.69 -2.33
N PRO A 278 -14.13 -0.29 -2.87
CA PRO A 278 -13.13 -1.21 -2.32
C PRO A 278 -11.68 -0.81 -2.65
N SER A 279 -11.15 0.22 -2.02
CA SER A 279 -9.75 0.64 -2.22
C SER A 279 -8.77 -0.17 -1.37
N PHE A 280 -7.56 -0.34 -1.90
CA PHE A 280 -6.42 -0.91 -1.16
C PHE A 280 -5.37 0.14 -0.79
N PHE A 281 -5.41 1.30 -1.45
CA PHE A 281 -4.66 2.50 -1.08
C PHE A 281 -5.62 3.68 -1.05
N ALA A 282 -5.56 4.51 -0.01
CA ALA A 282 -6.35 5.73 0.08
C ALA A 282 -5.69 6.74 1.02
N VAL A 283 -5.60 7.98 0.54
CA VAL A 283 -5.08 9.13 1.29
C VAL A 283 -6.05 10.30 1.16
N TYR A 284 -6.24 11.01 2.27
CA TYR A 284 -7.07 12.20 2.38
C TYR A 284 -6.21 13.37 2.83
N GLY A 285 -6.23 14.46 2.06
CA GLY A 285 -5.73 15.77 2.45
C GLY A 285 -6.88 16.66 2.92
N ASN A 286 -6.58 17.95 3.11
CA ASN A 286 -7.59 18.93 3.52
C ASN A 286 -8.58 19.28 2.39
N SER A 287 -8.15 19.22 1.16
CA SER A 287 -8.91 19.61 -0.02
C SER A 287 -8.83 18.61 -1.18
N GLU A 288 -8.11 17.52 -1.00
CA GLU A 288 -7.88 16.52 -2.04
C GLU A 288 -7.83 15.11 -1.48
N THR A 289 -8.14 14.13 -2.31
CA THR A 289 -7.99 12.70 -1.98
C THR A 289 -7.54 11.93 -3.21
N ALA A 290 -6.78 10.86 -2.97
CA ALA A 290 -6.41 9.90 -3.98
C ALA A 290 -6.60 8.47 -3.48
N SER A 291 -7.06 7.57 -4.37
CA SER A 291 -7.19 6.16 -4.02
C SER A 291 -6.97 5.24 -5.22
N LEU A 292 -6.53 4.02 -4.91
CA LEU A 292 -6.49 2.88 -5.82
C LEU A 292 -7.49 1.83 -5.36
N SER A 293 -8.41 1.45 -6.25
CA SER A 293 -9.47 0.49 -5.98
C SER A 293 -9.46 -0.64 -7.00
N LEU A 294 -9.97 -1.81 -6.62
CA LEU A 294 -10.07 -2.99 -7.48
C LEU A 294 -11.51 -3.49 -7.55
N TYR A 295 -11.91 -3.91 -8.73
CA TYR A 295 -13.25 -4.45 -9.00
C TYR A 295 -13.15 -5.72 -9.83
N MET A 296 -14.04 -6.68 -9.54
CA MET A 296 -14.11 -7.92 -10.31
C MET A 296 -14.63 -7.68 -11.72
N ASP A 297 -15.51 -6.67 -11.91
CA ASP A 297 -16.09 -6.32 -13.19
C ASP A 297 -16.59 -4.85 -13.21
N PHE A 298 -17.02 -4.41 -14.39
CA PHE A 298 -17.56 -3.07 -14.58
C PHE A 298 -18.88 -2.84 -13.81
N LYS A 299 -19.67 -3.89 -13.55
CA LYS A 299 -20.90 -3.78 -12.79
C LYS A 299 -20.63 -3.43 -11.32
N GLN A 300 -19.62 -4.06 -10.70
CA GLN A 300 -19.20 -3.69 -9.35
C GLN A 300 -18.69 -2.25 -9.28
N PHE A 301 -17.91 -1.83 -10.28
CA PHE A 301 -17.44 -0.44 -10.39
C PHE A 301 -18.59 0.54 -10.45
N THR A 302 -19.60 0.32 -11.34
CA THR A 302 -20.75 1.20 -11.49
C THR A 302 -21.52 1.33 -10.18
N LYS A 303 -21.80 0.21 -9.50
CA LYS A 303 -22.49 0.22 -8.20
C LYS A 303 -21.69 1.00 -7.14
N SER A 304 -20.38 0.79 -7.06
CA SER A 304 -19.53 1.56 -6.13
C SER A 304 -19.51 3.06 -6.48
N ARG A 305 -19.55 3.39 -7.79
CA ARG A 305 -19.60 4.77 -8.24
C ARG A 305 -20.89 5.47 -7.80
N GLU A 306 -22.02 4.82 -7.83
CA GLU A 306 -23.28 5.34 -7.29
C GLU A 306 -23.15 5.63 -5.79
N ASP A 307 -22.65 4.65 -5.03
CA ASP A 307 -22.45 4.78 -3.59
C ASP A 307 -21.55 5.99 -3.25
N TYR A 308 -20.41 6.18 -3.93
CA TYR A 308 -19.51 7.29 -3.63
C TYR A 308 -20.01 8.65 -4.17
N THR A 309 -20.77 8.67 -5.27
CA THR A 309 -21.36 9.91 -5.80
C THR A 309 -22.35 10.47 -4.79
N GLU A 310 -23.17 9.65 -4.14
CA GLU A 310 -24.06 10.08 -3.07
C GLU A 310 -23.27 10.72 -1.90
N VAL A 311 -22.19 10.08 -1.47
CA VAL A 311 -21.35 10.61 -0.38
C VAL A 311 -20.67 11.91 -0.79
N ILE A 312 -20.10 12.00 -2.01
CA ILE A 312 -19.50 13.23 -2.52
C ILE A 312 -20.54 14.38 -2.53
N ASN A 313 -21.70 14.15 -3.10
CA ASN A 313 -22.75 15.17 -3.19
C ASN A 313 -23.23 15.65 -1.80
N ARG A 314 -23.17 14.77 -0.80
CA ARG A 314 -23.58 15.11 0.58
C ARG A 314 -22.52 15.89 1.36
N PHE A 315 -21.25 15.60 1.15
CA PHE A 315 -20.16 16.12 2.00
C PHE A 315 -19.20 17.06 1.29
N CYS A 316 -19.17 17.05 -0.04
CA CYS A 316 -18.21 17.80 -0.84
C CYS A 316 -18.90 18.80 -1.75
N VAL A 317 -18.53 20.06 -1.61
CA VAL A 317 -18.75 21.01 -2.71
C VAL A 317 -17.60 20.80 -3.69
N GLN A 318 -17.88 20.15 -4.80
CA GLN A 318 -16.88 19.82 -5.82
C GLN A 318 -16.19 21.08 -6.36
N ASN A 319 -14.86 21.04 -6.41
CA ASN A 319 -14.04 21.89 -7.26
C ASN A 319 -13.61 21.10 -8.50
N GLY A 320 -14.51 20.92 -9.44
CA GLY A 320 -14.27 20.16 -10.67
C GLY A 320 -14.81 18.73 -10.63
N GLU A 321 -14.69 18.02 -11.74
CA GLU A 321 -15.07 16.63 -11.85
C GLU A 321 -14.00 15.72 -11.26
N PRO A 322 -14.37 14.57 -10.61
CA PRO A 322 -13.42 13.58 -10.17
C PRO A 322 -12.60 13.03 -11.34
N HIS A 323 -11.30 12.97 -11.20
CA HIS A 323 -10.43 12.22 -12.12
C HIS A 323 -10.58 10.73 -11.85
N VAL A 324 -11.21 10.01 -12.78
CA VAL A 324 -11.43 8.58 -12.71
C VAL A 324 -10.72 7.93 -13.87
N ASN A 325 -9.64 7.22 -13.58
CA ASN A 325 -8.91 6.46 -14.59
C ASN A 325 -9.07 4.96 -14.33
N LEU A 326 -9.49 4.23 -15.36
CA LEU A 326 -9.70 2.78 -15.30
C LEU A 326 -8.63 2.05 -16.11
N TYR A 327 -8.06 1.02 -15.50
CA TYR A 327 -6.98 0.22 -16.09
C TYR A 327 -7.29 -1.27 -15.98
N SER A 328 -6.69 -2.06 -16.85
CA SER A 328 -6.67 -3.51 -16.73
C SER A 328 -5.58 -3.93 -15.73
N PRO A 329 -5.92 -4.64 -14.65
CA PRO A 329 -4.92 -5.20 -13.74
C PRO A 329 -3.93 -6.13 -14.41
N ALA A 330 -4.35 -6.83 -15.49
CA ALA A 330 -3.50 -7.74 -16.24
C ALA A 330 -2.36 -7.03 -17.01
N ASP A 331 -2.54 -5.74 -17.31
CA ASP A 331 -1.53 -4.92 -18.01
C ASP A 331 -0.66 -4.11 -17.04
N THR A 332 -0.77 -4.37 -15.72
CA THR A 332 0.04 -3.69 -14.71
C THR A 332 1.46 -4.23 -14.68
N ILE A 333 2.43 -3.33 -14.78
CA ILE A 333 3.85 -3.63 -14.56
C ILE A 333 4.26 -3.01 -13.22
N THR A 334 4.73 -3.85 -12.32
CA THR A 334 5.26 -3.38 -11.03
C THR A 334 6.76 -3.19 -11.13
N ILE A 335 7.23 -1.95 -10.98
CA ILE A 335 8.64 -1.59 -10.94
C ILE A 335 9.19 -1.73 -9.52
N LYS A 336 8.44 -1.21 -8.54
CA LYS A 336 8.79 -1.21 -7.13
C LYS A 336 7.55 -1.47 -6.29
N HIS A 337 7.61 -2.46 -5.41
CA HIS A 337 6.43 -2.92 -4.68
C HIS A 337 6.61 -2.86 -3.17
N GLN A 338 6.21 -1.74 -2.57
CA GLN A 338 6.27 -1.52 -1.12
C GLN A 338 7.68 -1.75 -0.55
N GLU A 339 8.69 -1.21 -1.21
CA GLU A 339 10.10 -1.32 -0.81
C GLU A 339 10.48 -0.15 0.09
N TYR A 340 10.35 -0.35 1.38
CA TYR A 340 10.61 0.68 2.39
C TYR A 340 12.05 0.71 2.91
N LEU A 341 12.88 -0.27 2.56
CA LEU A 341 14.24 -0.37 3.10
C LEU A 341 15.08 0.90 2.83
N PRO A 342 15.09 1.50 1.63
CA PRO A 342 15.84 2.73 1.38
C PRO A 342 15.41 3.91 2.27
N LEU A 343 14.09 4.06 2.50
CA LEU A 343 13.53 5.08 3.39
C LEU A 343 14.01 4.88 4.84
N VAL A 344 13.93 3.64 5.33
CA VAL A 344 14.38 3.31 6.69
C VAL A 344 15.90 3.49 6.83
N GLU A 345 16.68 3.12 5.82
CA GLU A 345 18.13 3.33 5.83
C GLU A 345 18.51 4.81 5.88
N GLN A 346 17.81 5.65 5.11
CA GLN A 346 18.01 7.09 5.13
C GLN A 346 17.66 7.66 6.52
N PHE A 347 16.51 7.26 7.10
CA PHE A 347 16.15 7.66 8.46
C PHE A 347 17.19 7.23 9.49
N LEU A 348 17.67 5.98 9.46
CA LEU A 348 18.64 5.44 10.41
C LEU A 348 20.05 6.00 10.27
N LYS A 349 20.39 6.62 9.13
CA LYS A 349 21.67 7.33 8.93
C LYS A 349 21.66 8.71 9.57
N ASP A 350 20.50 9.35 9.59
CA ASP A 350 20.34 10.72 10.11
C ASP A 350 20.10 10.75 11.62
N ASN A 351 19.82 9.59 12.24
CA ASN A 351 19.56 9.38 13.66
C ASN A 351 20.40 8.19 14.21
#